data_98201c0ecaeb2f8c47fa2de3d94e36d0
#
_entry.id   98201c0ecaeb2f8c47fa2de3d94e36d0
#
_cell.length_a   1.000
_cell.length_b   1.000
_cell.length_c   1.000
_cell.angle_alpha   90.00
_cell.angle_beta   90.00
_cell.angle_gamma   90.00
#
_symmetry.space_group_name_H-M   'P 1'
#
loop_
_entity.id
_entity.type
_entity.pdbx_description
1 polymer ?
#
loop_
_entity_poly.entity_id
_entity_poly.type
_entity_poly.pdbx_seq_one_letter_code
_entity_poly.pdbx_strand_id
1 'polypeptide(L)'
;MTAENTAPATPPPPSDFVRDIVAGHVAEKRYPKIVTRFPPEPNGYLHLGHAKSICLNFGIARENNGQCNLRFDDTNPVKEDVEYVDSITTDVLWLIAGWADAQLGFKPKGAKPTALISQGRPDFYLAPTAPSAQSEAFFASDYFEQLYNYALELIQKGQAYVCDLSAEDTESYRGSPDQPGRESPFRSRSVAENLDLFRRMKAGEFPNGARSLRAKIDMAAPNLWLRDPLLYRIRHVPHHHAGDAWCIYPLYDYAHCLSDYLEGITHSICTLEFVDHRPLYDWLLGSLDLPRALPHQYEFAKLNLGYTLVSKRKLLQLVQEKIVAGWDDPRMPTLSGLRRRGIPASAIRNFVTGLGVTKFDSLTEVAVFENAIRNELNPLAHRRLAVLKPIKLVLTNIAAGESIACEGTNNPQDETPTTRPLALTREVYIESDDFAEVPPPKYFRLKPGGEVRLKYACIIKLDEIVKDAAGLITELRCTADLTTRSGQPNSDKKVKGTIHWVSASQAIDAEVRLYDRLFTVPEPGAS
;
A
#
# COMPACT_ATOMS: atom_id res chain seq x y z
N MET A 1 46.18 -28.52 -0.53
CA MET A 1 45.61 -27.32 -1.18
C MET A 1 44.12 -27.59 -1.34
N THR A 2 43.33 -27.15 -0.40
CA THR A 2 41.87 -27.28 -0.43
C THR A 2 41.32 -26.09 -1.20
N ALA A 3 40.67 -26.34 -2.31
CA ALA A 3 39.97 -25.33 -3.09
C ALA A 3 38.76 -24.86 -2.30
N GLU A 4 38.75 -23.60 -1.89
CA GLU A 4 37.57 -22.94 -1.36
C GLU A 4 36.53 -22.81 -2.46
N ASN A 5 35.43 -23.50 -2.26
CA ASN A 5 34.24 -23.45 -3.12
C ASN A 5 33.48 -22.17 -2.80
N THR A 6 33.88 -21.04 -3.41
CA THR A 6 33.13 -19.80 -3.32
C THR A 6 31.84 -19.94 -4.11
N ALA A 7 30.72 -20.03 -3.41
CA ALA A 7 29.39 -19.92 -4.02
C ALA A 7 29.33 -18.66 -4.91
N PRO A 8 28.70 -18.72 -6.09
CA PRO A 8 28.61 -17.54 -6.96
C PRO A 8 27.88 -16.42 -6.22
N ALA A 9 28.51 -15.25 -6.16
CA ALA A 9 27.93 -14.07 -5.57
C ALA A 9 26.58 -13.77 -6.24
N THR A 10 25.53 -13.63 -5.45
CA THR A 10 24.21 -13.20 -5.93
C THR A 10 24.41 -11.89 -6.70
N PRO A 11 23.91 -11.77 -7.94
CA PRO A 11 24.04 -10.53 -8.69
C PRO A 11 23.46 -9.38 -7.86
N PRO A 12 24.08 -8.19 -7.87
CA PRO A 12 23.56 -7.04 -7.14
C PRO A 12 22.12 -6.77 -7.60
N PRO A 13 21.23 -6.35 -6.69
CA PRO A 13 19.86 -6.00 -7.06
C PRO A 13 19.89 -4.93 -8.18
N PRO A 14 18.96 -4.96 -9.14
CA PRO A 14 18.90 -3.98 -10.20
C PRO A 14 18.80 -2.58 -9.59
N SER A 15 19.74 -1.70 -9.94
CA SER A 15 19.75 -0.32 -9.50
C SER A 15 18.72 0.51 -10.26
N ASP A 16 18.31 1.63 -9.70
CA ASP A 16 17.48 2.64 -10.33
C ASP A 16 18.04 4.05 -10.05
N PHE A 17 17.56 5.04 -10.78
CA PHE A 17 18.11 6.39 -10.70
C PHE A 17 18.06 7.01 -9.29
N VAL A 18 17.09 6.64 -8.44
CA VAL A 18 17.00 7.14 -7.04
C VAL A 18 18.10 6.48 -6.20
N ARG A 19 18.27 5.17 -6.35
CA ARG A 19 19.34 4.41 -5.67
C ARG A 19 20.73 4.88 -6.10
N ASP A 20 20.91 5.18 -7.38
CA ASP A 20 22.18 5.72 -7.91
C ASP A 20 22.52 7.08 -7.29
N ILE A 21 21.52 7.97 -7.14
CA ILE A 21 21.67 9.26 -6.46
C ILE A 21 22.04 9.05 -4.98
N VAL A 22 21.32 8.17 -4.28
CA VAL A 22 21.60 7.87 -2.87
C VAL A 22 23.02 7.30 -2.70
N ALA A 23 23.42 6.37 -3.56
CA ALA A 23 24.76 5.77 -3.54
C ALA A 23 25.86 6.83 -3.75
N GLY A 24 25.64 7.79 -4.66
CA GLY A 24 26.53 8.95 -4.83
C GLY A 24 26.65 9.76 -3.55
N HIS A 25 25.55 10.13 -2.91
CA HIS A 25 25.55 10.90 -1.67
C HIS A 25 26.19 10.15 -0.49
N VAL A 26 26.05 8.84 -0.44
CA VAL A 26 26.73 7.99 0.57
C VAL A 26 28.24 8.00 0.33
N ALA A 27 28.69 7.84 -0.93
CA ALA A 27 30.10 7.88 -1.29
C ALA A 27 30.75 9.24 -0.97
N GLU A 28 30.03 10.33 -1.22
CA GLU A 28 30.44 11.71 -0.90
C GLU A 28 30.34 12.04 0.60
N LYS A 29 29.78 11.16 1.43
CA LYS A 29 29.46 11.41 2.84
C LYS A 29 28.64 12.70 3.06
N ARG A 30 27.73 12.98 2.13
CA ARG A 30 26.92 14.20 2.13
C ARG A 30 26.03 14.32 3.37
N TYR A 31 25.53 13.18 3.86
CA TYR A 31 24.68 13.08 5.03
C TYR A 31 25.25 12.06 6.02
N PRO A 32 25.11 12.29 7.34
CA PRO A 32 25.59 11.33 8.35
C PRO A 32 24.79 10.03 8.36
N LYS A 33 23.54 10.07 7.93
CA LYS A 33 22.60 8.94 7.82
C LYS A 33 21.60 9.23 6.71
N ILE A 34 21.21 8.20 5.98
CA ILE A 34 20.11 8.33 5.01
C ILE A 34 18.77 8.26 5.76
N VAL A 35 17.97 9.29 5.61
CA VAL A 35 16.62 9.37 6.21
C VAL A 35 15.62 9.71 5.12
N THR A 36 14.62 8.84 4.96
CA THR A 36 13.48 9.00 4.07
C THR A 36 12.20 9.14 4.89
N ARG A 37 11.08 9.31 4.24
CA ARG A 37 9.77 9.32 4.92
C ARG A 37 8.66 8.84 3.99
N PHE A 38 7.61 8.31 4.59
CA PHE A 38 6.31 8.10 3.95
C PHE A 38 5.29 9.04 4.61
N PRO A 39 4.79 10.10 3.90
CA PRO A 39 3.96 11.14 4.48
C PRO A 39 2.52 11.08 3.98
N PRO A 40 1.70 10.09 4.37
CA PRO A 40 0.31 10.04 3.94
C PRO A 40 -0.54 11.15 4.58
N GLU A 41 -1.48 11.73 3.81
CA GLU A 41 -2.58 12.51 4.34
C GLU A 41 -3.63 11.56 4.96
N PRO A 42 -4.07 11.76 6.23
CA PRO A 42 -5.01 10.85 6.90
C PRO A 42 -6.47 11.08 6.45
N ASN A 43 -6.74 10.88 5.17
CA ASN A 43 -8.02 11.14 4.51
C ASN A 43 -8.56 9.94 3.70
N GLY A 44 -8.09 8.74 3.98
CA GLY A 44 -8.52 7.49 3.34
C GLY A 44 -7.54 6.35 3.54
N TYR A 45 -7.97 5.15 3.19
CA TYR A 45 -7.16 3.93 3.31
C TYR A 45 -6.03 3.89 2.27
N LEU A 46 -4.93 3.23 2.62
CA LEU A 46 -3.83 2.99 1.70
C LEU A 46 -4.24 2.00 0.61
N HIS A 47 -3.72 2.21 -0.59
CA HIS A 47 -3.94 1.32 -1.73
C HIS A 47 -2.60 0.87 -2.35
N LEU A 48 -2.66 -0.03 -3.31
CA LEU A 48 -1.49 -0.63 -3.94
C LEU A 48 -0.51 0.42 -4.53
N GLY A 49 -1.01 1.58 -4.98
CA GLY A 49 -0.16 2.69 -5.42
C GLY A 49 0.74 3.23 -4.29
N HIS A 50 0.22 3.33 -3.06
CA HIS A 50 1.01 3.72 -1.89
C HIS A 50 2.06 2.65 -1.52
N ALA A 51 1.78 1.36 -1.76
CA ALA A 51 2.75 0.30 -1.49
C ALA A 51 4.06 0.51 -2.27
N LYS A 52 4.00 1.03 -3.52
CA LYS A 52 5.21 1.36 -4.29
C LYS A 52 6.05 2.43 -3.58
N SER A 53 5.43 3.49 -3.07
CA SER A 53 6.12 4.55 -2.32
C SER A 53 6.69 4.03 -1.00
N ILE A 54 5.91 3.25 -0.23
CA ILE A 54 6.37 2.65 1.03
C ILE A 54 7.58 1.75 0.77
N CYS A 55 7.48 0.82 -0.18
CA CYS A 55 8.57 -0.10 -0.47
C CYS A 55 9.84 0.60 -0.98
N LEU A 56 9.70 1.70 -1.74
CA LEU A 56 10.84 2.49 -2.20
C LEU A 56 11.52 3.20 -1.03
N ASN A 57 10.77 3.95 -0.22
CA ASN A 57 11.31 4.71 0.90
C ASN A 57 11.94 3.81 1.97
N PHE A 58 11.22 2.77 2.40
CA PHE A 58 11.73 1.79 3.38
C PHE A 58 12.86 0.93 2.80
N GLY A 59 12.81 0.59 1.50
CA GLY A 59 13.87 -0.14 0.80
C GLY A 59 15.18 0.62 0.81
N ILE A 60 15.17 1.90 0.42
CA ILE A 60 16.34 2.77 0.45
C ILE A 60 16.90 2.92 1.87
N ALA A 61 16.02 3.12 2.86
CA ALA A 61 16.43 3.19 4.26
C ALA A 61 17.12 1.88 4.69
N ARG A 62 16.53 0.72 4.36
CA ARG A 62 17.06 -0.60 4.70
C ARG A 62 18.43 -0.86 4.04
N GLU A 63 18.56 -0.58 2.75
CA GLU A 63 19.77 -0.80 1.97
C GLU A 63 20.97 0.02 2.47
N ASN A 64 20.70 1.15 3.15
CA ASN A 64 21.71 2.09 3.64
C ASN A 64 21.81 2.15 5.17
N ASN A 65 21.28 1.16 5.91
CA ASN A 65 21.17 1.20 7.38
C ASN A 65 20.58 2.52 7.90
N GLY A 66 19.69 3.08 7.12
CA GLY A 66 19.07 4.36 7.34
C GLY A 66 17.79 4.27 8.17
N GLN A 67 16.90 5.23 7.95
CA GLN A 67 15.61 5.34 8.62
C GLN A 67 14.54 5.85 7.67
N CYS A 68 13.29 5.40 7.86
CA CYS A 68 12.13 5.92 7.16
C CYS A 68 11.08 6.34 8.19
N ASN A 69 10.76 7.62 8.24
CA ASN A 69 9.74 8.14 9.15
C ASN A 69 8.34 7.92 8.57
N LEU A 70 7.40 7.48 9.42
CA LEU A 70 5.98 7.62 9.11
C LEU A 70 5.52 8.97 9.66
N ARG A 71 5.11 9.88 8.77
CA ARG A 71 4.59 11.20 9.11
C ARG A 71 3.23 11.42 8.49
N PHE A 72 2.23 11.73 9.28
CA PHE A 72 0.94 12.19 8.77
C PHE A 72 1.03 13.64 8.32
N ASP A 73 0.66 13.89 7.07
CA ASP A 73 0.50 15.24 6.54
C ASP A 73 -0.93 15.72 6.87
N ASP A 74 -1.08 16.16 8.11
CA ASP A 74 -2.34 16.56 8.72
C ASP A 74 -2.52 18.09 8.76
N THR A 75 -2.26 18.76 7.64
CA THR A 75 -2.38 20.22 7.52
C THR A 75 -3.79 20.69 7.19
N ASN A 76 -4.71 19.78 6.90
CA ASN A 76 -6.08 20.10 6.50
C ASN A 76 -7.14 19.62 7.49
N PRO A 77 -7.58 20.45 8.47
CA PRO A 77 -8.41 20.02 9.59
C PRO A 77 -9.81 19.52 9.19
N VAL A 78 -10.24 19.69 7.94
CA VAL A 78 -11.63 19.38 7.50
C VAL A 78 -11.76 17.96 6.94
N LYS A 79 -10.65 17.30 6.58
CA LYS A 79 -10.67 16.02 5.84
C LYS A 79 -10.08 14.85 6.60
N GLU A 80 -9.57 15.08 7.79
CA GLU A 80 -8.73 14.14 8.52
C GLU A 80 -9.52 13.44 9.62
N ASP A 81 -9.31 12.12 9.77
CA ASP A 81 -10.01 11.29 10.76
C ASP A 81 -9.02 10.32 11.42
N VAL A 82 -9.21 10.09 12.72
CA VAL A 82 -8.43 9.15 13.53
C VAL A 82 -8.53 7.72 12.98
N GLU A 83 -9.67 7.33 12.41
CA GLU A 83 -9.83 6.02 11.76
C GLU A 83 -8.77 5.80 10.67
N TYR A 84 -8.49 6.84 9.87
CA TYR A 84 -7.49 6.74 8.80
C TYR A 84 -6.07 6.68 9.35
N VAL A 85 -5.77 7.38 10.44
CA VAL A 85 -4.46 7.29 11.13
C VAL A 85 -4.17 5.85 11.57
N ASP A 86 -5.14 5.21 12.22
CA ASP A 86 -5.02 3.83 12.70
C ASP A 86 -4.91 2.83 11.56
N SER A 87 -5.74 2.96 10.54
CA SER A 87 -5.72 2.12 9.36
C SER A 87 -4.40 2.22 8.60
N ILE A 88 -3.92 3.42 8.33
CA ILE A 88 -2.66 3.70 7.64
C ILE A 88 -1.48 3.12 8.43
N THR A 89 -1.43 3.36 9.74
CA THR A 89 -0.39 2.83 10.61
C THR A 89 -0.38 1.29 10.57
N THR A 90 -1.55 0.66 10.69
CA THR A 90 -1.70 -0.80 10.61
C THR A 90 -1.22 -1.34 9.26
N ASP A 91 -1.56 -0.71 8.17
CA ASP A 91 -1.20 -1.15 6.82
C ASP A 91 0.30 -0.99 6.55
N VAL A 92 0.92 0.11 7.01
CA VAL A 92 2.36 0.31 6.89
C VAL A 92 3.11 -0.75 7.70
N LEU A 93 2.75 -0.94 8.98
CA LEU A 93 3.37 -1.94 9.84
C LEU A 93 3.26 -3.35 9.25
N TRP A 94 2.07 -3.71 8.73
CA TRP A 94 1.89 -5.00 8.07
C TRP A 94 2.75 -5.15 6.81
N LEU A 95 2.84 -4.10 5.98
CA LEU A 95 3.59 -4.18 4.73
C LEU A 95 5.10 -4.30 4.94
N ILE A 96 5.65 -3.70 6.00
CA ILE A 96 7.10 -3.72 6.29
C ILE A 96 7.52 -4.85 7.24
N ALA A 97 6.57 -5.53 7.90
CA ALA A 97 6.84 -6.55 8.91
C ALA A 97 7.80 -7.65 8.43
N GLY A 98 8.82 -7.96 9.25
CA GLY A 98 9.86 -8.93 8.94
C GLY A 98 10.78 -8.55 7.76
N TRP A 99 10.67 -7.32 7.25
CA TRP A 99 11.46 -6.84 6.12
C TRP A 99 12.21 -5.53 6.41
N ALA A 100 11.53 -4.51 6.92
CA ALA A 100 12.09 -3.18 7.14
C ALA A 100 11.55 -2.49 8.41
N ASP A 101 11.03 -3.24 9.36
CA ASP A 101 10.53 -2.75 10.64
C ASP A 101 11.62 -2.07 11.48
N ALA A 102 12.88 -2.52 11.38
CA ALA A 102 14.01 -1.89 12.06
C ALA A 102 14.34 -0.47 11.54
N GLN A 103 13.85 -0.12 10.36
CA GLN A 103 14.04 1.20 9.75
C GLN A 103 12.92 2.19 10.05
N LEU A 104 11.81 1.73 10.63
CA LEU A 104 10.70 2.62 10.93
C LEU A 104 11.09 3.64 12.01
N GLY A 105 10.93 4.93 11.69
CA GLY A 105 11.12 6.05 12.60
C GLY A 105 9.79 6.57 13.12
N PHE A 106 9.67 6.60 14.45
CA PHE A 106 8.60 7.25 15.20
C PHE A 106 9.17 8.35 16.09
N LYS A 107 8.32 9.15 16.71
CA LYS A 107 8.69 10.07 17.79
C LYS A 107 8.23 9.52 19.16
N PRO A 108 8.81 9.94 20.27
CA PRO A 108 8.23 9.66 21.58
C PRO A 108 6.81 10.20 21.66
N LYS A 109 5.89 9.44 22.26
CA LYS A 109 4.49 9.80 22.36
C LYS A 109 4.30 11.14 23.08
N GLY A 110 3.56 12.06 22.46
CA GLY A 110 3.36 13.42 22.96
C GLY A 110 4.58 14.35 22.90
N ALA A 111 5.70 13.91 22.32
CA ALA A 111 6.85 14.75 22.16
C ALA A 111 6.57 15.92 21.21
N LYS A 112 7.11 17.11 21.58
CA LYS A 112 7.07 18.33 20.76
C LYS A 112 8.47 18.66 20.25
N PRO A 113 8.59 19.45 19.18
CA PRO A 113 9.88 19.91 18.70
C PRO A 113 10.73 20.49 19.84
N THR A 114 11.99 20.03 19.90
CA THR A 114 12.95 20.51 20.89
C THR A 114 13.79 21.62 20.29
N ALA A 115 13.94 22.73 21.00
CA ALA A 115 14.78 23.83 20.57
C ALA A 115 16.24 23.38 20.54
N LEU A 116 16.90 23.59 19.39
CA LEU A 116 18.37 23.49 19.23
C LEU A 116 18.92 24.90 19.11
N ILE A 117 19.99 25.16 19.80
CA ILE A 117 20.73 26.41 19.65
C ILE A 117 21.96 26.11 18.82
N SER A 118 21.96 26.57 17.57
CA SER A 118 23.10 26.49 16.67
C SER A 118 23.47 27.89 16.21
N GLN A 119 24.71 28.25 16.35
CA GLN A 119 25.27 29.57 15.93
C GLN A 119 24.49 30.78 16.48
N GLY A 120 23.93 30.64 17.69
CA GLY A 120 23.17 31.73 18.34
C GLY A 120 21.72 31.88 17.90
N ARG A 121 21.23 31.01 17.01
CA ARG A 121 19.80 30.94 16.60
C ARG A 121 19.11 29.73 17.22
N PRO A 122 17.90 29.90 17.72
CA PRO A 122 17.06 28.75 18.03
C PRO A 122 16.60 28.06 16.74
N ASP A 123 16.82 26.77 16.65
CA ASP A 123 16.22 25.87 15.65
C ASP A 123 15.51 24.74 16.38
N PHE A 124 14.57 24.07 15.71
CA PHE A 124 13.80 23.02 16.34
C PHE A 124 14.10 21.69 15.65
N TYR A 125 14.12 20.63 16.45
CA TYR A 125 14.38 19.29 15.99
C TYR A 125 13.53 18.29 16.77
N LEU A 126 12.93 17.34 16.08
CA LEU A 126 12.23 16.21 16.67
C LEU A 126 12.99 14.92 16.33
N ALA A 127 13.74 14.40 17.31
CA ALA A 127 14.54 13.20 17.10
C ALA A 127 13.65 11.96 16.88
N PRO A 128 13.86 11.18 15.81
CA PRO A 128 13.18 9.92 15.62
C PRO A 128 13.65 8.86 16.63
N THR A 129 12.71 8.00 17.03
CA THR A 129 12.95 6.85 17.93
C THR A 129 12.45 5.55 17.31
N ALA A 130 12.94 4.43 17.84
CA ALA A 130 12.41 3.13 17.44
C ALA A 130 10.94 2.97 17.88
N PRO A 131 10.10 2.25 17.11
CA PRO A 131 8.73 1.97 17.50
C PRO A 131 8.63 1.23 18.82
N SER A 132 7.73 1.70 19.69
CA SER A 132 7.45 1.09 20.99
C SER A 132 6.05 1.48 21.45
N ALA A 133 5.59 0.96 22.56
CA ALA A 133 4.32 1.39 23.18
C ALA A 133 4.34 2.86 23.63
N GLN A 134 5.54 3.47 23.75
CA GLN A 134 5.76 4.85 24.15
C GLN A 134 6.13 5.75 22.96
N SER A 135 5.93 5.28 21.74
CA SER A 135 6.22 6.03 20.51
C SER A 135 5.01 6.09 19.59
N GLU A 136 4.99 7.07 18.70
CA GLU A 136 3.95 7.31 17.72
C GLU A 136 4.52 7.85 16.41
N ALA A 137 3.73 7.85 15.34
CA ALA A 137 4.09 8.50 14.09
C ALA A 137 4.29 10.01 14.29
N PHE A 138 4.99 10.64 13.36
CA PHE A 138 5.11 12.09 13.28
C PHE A 138 3.81 12.68 12.69
N PHE A 139 3.51 13.93 13.05
CA PHE A 139 2.42 14.70 12.48
C PHE A 139 2.92 16.06 12.02
N ALA A 140 2.46 16.56 10.88
CA ALA A 140 2.80 17.92 10.44
C ALA A 140 2.31 18.96 11.44
N SER A 141 1.20 18.70 12.13
CA SER A 141 0.64 19.53 13.19
C SER A 141 1.52 19.63 14.45
N ASP A 142 2.45 18.70 14.68
CA ASP A 142 3.43 18.82 15.77
C ASP A 142 4.32 20.06 15.58
N TYR A 143 4.50 20.52 14.34
CA TYR A 143 5.39 21.62 13.97
C TYR A 143 4.68 22.95 13.77
N PHE A 144 3.37 23.09 13.98
CA PHE A 144 2.62 24.30 13.67
C PHE A 144 3.21 25.56 14.28
N GLU A 145 3.69 25.49 15.52
CA GLU A 145 4.33 26.66 16.15
C GLU A 145 5.66 27.02 15.46
N GLN A 146 6.44 26.01 15.08
CA GLN A 146 7.70 26.24 14.38
C GLN A 146 7.47 26.74 12.95
N LEU A 147 6.51 26.17 12.23
CA LEU A 147 6.09 26.65 10.91
C LEU A 147 5.62 28.09 10.97
N TYR A 148 4.86 28.47 12.03
CA TYR A 148 4.44 29.85 12.25
C TYR A 148 5.65 30.79 12.45
N ASN A 149 6.65 30.39 13.22
CA ASN A 149 7.87 31.17 13.44
C ASN A 149 8.68 31.35 12.14
N TYR A 150 8.78 30.32 11.31
CA TYR A 150 9.39 30.44 9.98
C TYR A 150 8.59 31.37 9.05
N ALA A 151 7.28 31.37 9.14
CA ALA A 151 6.44 32.32 8.38
C ALA A 151 6.68 33.78 8.83
N LEU A 152 6.84 34.02 10.12
CA LEU A 152 7.23 35.36 10.63
C LEU A 152 8.62 35.76 10.10
N GLU A 153 9.58 34.83 10.01
CA GLU A 153 10.90 35.11 9.43
C GLU A 153 10.80 35.48 7.94
N LEU A 154 10.02 34.75 7.13
CA LEU A 154 9.78 35.11 5.73
C LEU A 154 9.19 36.51 5.58
N ILE A 155 8.24 36.89 6.45
CA ILE A 155 7.66 38.24 6.46
C ILE A 155 8.74 39.26 6.82
N GLN A 156 9.58 39.02 7.85
CA GLN A 156 10.67 39.90 8.27
C GLN A 156 11.70 40.15 7.15
N LYS A 157 11.97 39.11 6.35
CA LYS A 157 12.84 39.19 5.16
C LYS A 157 12.15 39.83 3.94
N GLY A 158 10.87 40.19 4.04
CA GLY A 158 10.11 40.74 2.93
C GLY A 158 9.77 39.71 1.83
N GLN A 159 9.86 38.42 2.16
CA GLN A 159 9.61 37.29 1.24
C GLN A 159 8.20 36.69 1.39
N ALA A 160 7.38 37.22 2.28
CA ALA A 160 5.96 36.87 2.41
C ALA A 160 5.13 38.11 2.76
N TYR A 161 3.85 38.10 2.38
CA TYR A 161 2.92 39.19 2.65
C TYR A 161 1.50 38.64 2.90
N VAL A 162 0.72 39.38 3.71
CA VAL A 162 -0.69 39.10 3.93
C VAL A 162 -1.51 39.67 2.78
N CYS A 163 -2.35 38.85 2.19
CA CYS A 163 -3.18 39.16 1.03
C CYS A 163 -4.66 39.06 1.38
N ASP A 164 -5.44 40.07 1.03
CA ASP A 164 -6.89 40.13 1.30
C ASP A 164 -7.73 39.75 0.06
N LEU A 165 -7.11 39.24 -1.01
CA LEU A 165 -7.85 38.71 -2.17
C LEU A 165 -8.63 37.47 -1.78
N SER A 166 -9.84 37.36 -2.32
CA SER A 166 -10.62 36.12 -2.25
C SER A 166 -9.89 34.97 -2.94
N ALA A 167 -10.35 33.73 -2.74
CA ALA A 167 -9.80 32.58 -3.45
C ALA A 167 -9.97 32.70 -4.98
N GLU A 168 -11.14 33.18 -5.42
CA GLU A 168 -11.46 33.41 -6.83
C GLU A 168 -10.59 34.50 -7.46
N ASP A 169 -10.43 35.64 -6.78
CA ASP A 169 -9.54 36.70 -7.24
C ASP A 169 -8.07 36.22 -7.28
N THR A 170 -7.65 35.48 -6.27
CA THR A 170 -6.28 34.94 -6.20
C THR A 170 -6.00 34.04 -7.40
N GLU A 171 -6.95 33.19 -7.80
CA GLU A 171 -6.80 32.35 -8.99
C GLU A 171 -6.77 33.19 -10.27
N SER A 172 -7.64 34.19 -10.39
CA SER A 172 -7.64 35.14 -11.52
C SER A 172 -6.32 35.90 -11.63
N TYR A 173 -5.75 36.33 -10.50
CA TYR A 173 -4.47 37.07 -10.48
C TYR A 173 -3.27 36.18 -10.81
N ARG A 174 -3.34 34.89 -10.52
CA ARG A 174 -2.26 33.94 -10.82
C ARG A 174 -1.99 33.78 -12.34
N GLY A 175 -3.02 34.01 -13.16
CA GLY A 175 -2.94 33.85 -14.61
C GLY A 175 -2.95 32.39 -15.07
N SER A 176 -2.48 32.15 -16.29
CA SER A 176 -2.42 30.82 -16.92
C SER A 176 -0.98 30.48 -17.34
N PRO A 177 -0.70 29.24 -17.78
CA PRO A 177 0.62 28.91 -18.33
C PRO A 177 1.08 29.84 -19.45
N ASP A 178 0.14 30.30 -20.27
CA ASP A 178 0.40 31.15 -21.46
C ASP A 178 0.36 32.66 -21.15
N GLN A 179 -0.10 33.04 -19.96
CA GLN A 179 -0.21 34.43 -19.54
C GLN A 179 0.36 34.64 -18.15
N PRO A 180 1.26 35.65 -17.97
CA PRO A 180 1.79 35.97 -16.66
C PRO A 180 0.68 36.39 -15.70
N GLY A 181 0.93 36.15 -14.40
CA GLY A 181 0.05 36.63 -13.35
C GLY A 181 0.17 38.14 -13.13
N ARG A 182 -0.75 38.67 -12.33
CA ARG A 182 -0.77 40.08 -11.90
C ARG A 182 -0.40 40.16 -10.43
N GLU A 183 0.37 41.16 -10.07
CA GLU A 183 0.68 41.42 -8.65
C GLU A 183 -0.60 41.79 -7.87
N SER A 184 -0.73 41.22 -6.67
CA SER A 184 -1.78 41.61 -5.75
C SER A 184 -1.58 43.08 -5.29
N PRO A 185 -2.64 43.90 -5.16
CA PRO A 185 -2.56 45.25 -4.61
C PRO A 185 -1.99 45.26 -3.17
N PHE A 186 -2.02 44.13 -2.47
CA PHE A 186 -1.51 43.99 -1.10
C PHE A 186 -0.03 43.57 -1.04
N ARG A 187 0.61 43.29 -2.17
CA ARG A 187 1.98 42.81 -2.27
C ARG A 187 3.02 43.83 -1.80
N SER A 188 2.67 45.13 -1.82
CA SER A 188 3.51 46.24 -1.43
C SER A 188 3.37 46.66 0.04
N ARG A 189 2.56 45.98 0.84
CA ARG A 189 2.44 46.22 2.30
C ARG A 189 3.80 46.17 2.99
N SER A 190 4.00 47.06 3.95
CA SER A 190 5.22 47.10 4.75
C SER A 190 5.40 45.81 5.58
N VAL A 191 6.63 45.48 5.92
CA VAL A 191 6.96 44.35 6.80
C VAL A 191 6.21 44.47 8.15
N ALA A 192 6.17 45.67 8.74
CA ALA A 192 5.49 45.92 10.00
C ALA A 192 3.98 45.64 9.93
N GLU A 193 3.32 46.09 8.88
CA GLU A 193 1.90 45.83 8.63
C GLU A 193 1.62 44.34 8.42
N ASN A 194 2.44 43.66 7.62
CA ASN A 194 2.29 42.21 7.40
C ASN A 194 2.48 41.40 8.68
N LEU A 195 3.45 41.76 9.53
CA LEU A 195 3.65 41.11 10.85
C LEU A 195 2.45 41.31 11.77
N ASP A 196 1.90 42.54 11.84
CA ASP A 196 0.70 42.83 12.63
C ASP A 196 -0.47 41.99 12.15
N LEU A 197 -0.78 42.05 10.85
CA LEU A 197 -1.88 41.32 10.25
C LEU A 197 -1.76 39.80 10.44
N PHE A 198 -0.58 39.23 10.28
CA PHE A 198 -0.38 37.78 10.43
C PHE A 198 -0.55 37.33 11.89
N ARG A 199 -0.10 38.13 12.88
CA ARG A 199 -0.36 37.86 14.29
C ARG A 199 -1.86 37.93 14.61
N ARG A 200 -2.59 38.88 14.05
CA ARG A 200 -4.03 39.02 14.20
C ARG A 200 -4.81 37.89 13.50
N MET A 201 -4.28 37.36 12.38
CA MET A 201 -4.80 36.12 11.77
C MET A 201 -4.70 34.96 12.76
N LYS A 202 -3.55 34.76 13.44
CA LYS A 202 -3.39 33.72 14.47
C LYS A 202 -4.28 33.95 15.68
N ALA A 203 -4.52 35.21 16.05
CA ALA A 203 -5.41 35.58 17.16
C ALA A 203 -6.90 35.36 16.86
N GLY A 204 -7.27 34.98 15.61
CA GLY A 204 -8.65 34.68 15.23
C GLY A 204 -9.52 35.89 14.92
N GLU A 205 -8.95 37.07 14.70
CA GLU A 205 -9.69 38.30 14.46
C GLU A 205 -10.44 38.34 13.11
N PHE A 206 -10.06 37.48 12.14
CA PHE A 206 -10.61 37.53 10.79
C PHE A 206 -11.40 36.28 10.46
N PRO A 207 -12.51 36.37 9.73
CA PRO A 207 -13.30 35.21 9.34
C PRO A 207 -12.58 34.33 8.31
N ASN A 208 -13.12 33.13 8.11
CA ASN A 208 -12.62 32.19 7.11
C ASN A 208 -12.51 32.84 5.73
N GLY A 209 -11.36 32.67 5.08
CA GLY A 209 -11.11 33.14 3.71
C GLY A 209 -10.89 34.66 3.57
N ALA A 210 -11.00 35.45 4.64
CA ALA A 210 -10.81 36.90 4.57
C ALA A 210 -9.37 37.30 4.24
N ARG A 211 -8.40 36.49 4.67
CA ARG A 211 -6.98 36.73 4.45
C ARG A 211 -6.19 35.45 4.30
N SER A 212 -5.07 35.57 3.60
CA SER A 212 -4.09 34.49 3.45
C SER A 212 -2.68 35.07 3.57
N LEU A 213 -1.71 34.24 3.97
CA LEU A 213 -0.30 34.53 3.81
C LEU A 213 0.17 33.96 2.48
N ARG A 214 0.86 34.78 1.66
CA ARG A 214 1.43 34.38 0.39
C ARG A 214 2.94 34.60 0.38
N ALA A 215 3.68 33.71 -0.28
CA ALA A 215 5.07 33.97 -0.60
C ALA A 215 5.16 35.12 -1.60
N LYS A 216 6.29 35.84 -1.59
CA LYS A 216 6.59 36.92 -2.53
C LYS A 216 7.72 36.49 -3.45
N ILE A 217 7.37 35.90 -4.61
CA ILE A 217 8.34 35.32 -5.54
C ILE A 217 8.30 36.06 -6.89
N ASP A 218 7.65 35.49 -7.88
CA ASP A 218 7.59 36.09 -9.22
C ASP A 218 6.24 35.75 -9.91
N MET A 219 5.43 36.77 -10.11
CA MET A 219 4.13 36.61 -10.76
C MET A 219 4.24 36.35 -12.29
N ALA A 220 5.42 36.52 -12.88
CA ALA A 220 5.69 36.20 -14.29
C ALA A 220 6.34 34.81 -14.47
N ALA A 221 6.63 34.08 -13.39
CA ALA A 221 7.28 32.77 -13.47
C ALA A 221 6.50 31.83 -14.42
N PRO A 222 7.17 31.06 -15.29
CA PRO A 222 6.53 30.04 -16.12
C PRO A 222 5.84 28.96 -15.26
N ASN A 223 6.46 28.61 -14.14
CA ASN A 223 5.89 27.67 -13.18
C ASN A 223 4.86 28.38 -12.29
N LEU A 224 3.60 27.97 -12.39
CA LEU A 224 2.49 28.54 -11.62
C LEU A 224 2.65 28.42 -10.11
N TRP A 225 3.40 27.43 -9.63
CA TRP A 225 3.70 27.23 -8.20
C TRP A 225 4.65 28.28 -7.63
N LEU A 226 5.34 29.06 -8.48
CA LEU A 226 6.20 30.18 -8.07
C LEU A 226 5.51 31.55 -8.19
N ARG A 227 4.23 31.60 -8.58
CA ARG A 227 3.47 32.86 -8.70
C ARG A 227 2.78 33.19 -7.39
N ASP A 228 3.57 33.68 -6.44
CA ASP A 228 3.15 34.07 -5.08
C ASP A 228 2.19 33.04 -4.45
N PRO A 229 2.63 31.80 -4.19
CA PRO A 229 1.77 30.74 -3.67
C PRO A 229 1.26 31.04 -2.25
N LEU A 230 0.13 30.42 -1.91
CA LEU A 230 -0.44 30.47 -0.58
C LEU A 230 0.41 29.67 0.41
N LEU A 231 0.75 30.25 1.56
CA LEU A 231 1.47 29.60 2.66
C LEU A 231 0.53 29.26 3.82
N TYR A 232 -0.39 30.18 4.19
CA TYR A 232 -1.38 30.01 5.26
C TYR A 232 -2.77 30.46 4.82
N ARG A 233 -3.77 29.79 5.38
CA ARG A 233 -5.20 30.14 5.26
C ARG A 233 -5.87 30.19 6.62
N ILE A 234 -6.95 30.97 6.75
CA ILE A 234 -7.79 31.03 7.95
C ILE A 234 -8.88 29.95 7.84
N ARG A 235 -9.00 29.13 8.90
CA ARG A 235 -10.04 28.12 9.07
C ARG A 235 -10.39 27.99 10.55
N HIS A 236 -11.58 28.43 10.96
CA HIS A 236 -12.08 28.28 12.32
C HIS A 236 -12.77 26.91 12.48
N VAL A 237 -11.96 25.86 12.56
CA VAL A 237 -12.42 24.48 12.78
C VAL A 237 -11.42 23.78 13.70
N PRO A 238 -11.86 22.89 14.60
CA PRO A 238 -10.98 22.06 15.42
C PRO A 238 -10.09 21.17 14.54
N HIS A 239 -8.87 20.94 14.98
CA HIS A 239 -7.95 20.02 14.34
C HIS A 239 -7.91 18.69 15.11
N HIS A 240 -7.96 17.55 14.41
CA HIS A 240 -8.04 16.23 15.05
C HIS A 240 -6.89 15.93 16.03
N HIS A 241 -5.69 16.49 15.81
CA HIS A 241 -4.52 16.30 16.67
C HIS A 241 -4.16 17.54 17.50
N ALA A 242 -4.28 18.76 16.97
CA ALA A 242 -3.94 20.01 17.64
C ALA A 242 -5.13 20.67 18.39
N GLY A 243 -6.34 20.13 18.28
CA GLY A 243 -7.55 20.69 18.91
C GLY A 243 -7.86 22.10 18.43
N ASP A 244 -8.30 22.97 19.36
CA ASP A 244 -8.71 24.36 19.10
C ASP A 244 -7.56 25.38 19.17
N ALA A 245 -6.31 24.93 19.26
CA ALA A 245 -5.16 25.82 19.46
C ALA A 245 -4.85 26.71 18.24
N TRP A 246 -5.38 26.37 17.08
CA TRP A 246 -5.11 27.04 15.81
C TRP A 246 -6.40 27.38 15.05
N CYS A 247 -6.39 28.56 14.39
CA CYS A 247 -7.40 28.98 13.43
C CYS A 247 -6.79 29.40 12.08
N ILE A 248 -5.48 29.32 11.96
CA ILE A 248 -4.73 29.44 10.69
C ILE A 248 -3.96 28.15 10.46
N TYR A 249 -3.96 27.67 9.25
CA TYR A 249 -3.32 26.40 8.88
C TYR A 249 -2.38 26.58 7.71
N PRO A 250 -1.17 26.00 7.76
CA PRO A 250 -0.25 26.01 6.65
C PRO A 250 -0.81 25.19 5.47
N LEU A 251 -0.42 25.53 4.26
CA LEU A 251 -0.70 24.72 3.09
C LEU A 251 0.42 23.66 2.92
N TYR A 252 0.08 22.61 2.16
CA TYR A 252 0.94 21.46 1.92
C TYR A 252 2.37 21.85 1.54
N ASP A 253 2.54 22.65 0.46
CA ASP A 253 3.85 22.98 -0.06
C ASP A 253 4.77 23.68 0.96
N TYR A 254 4.16 24.50 1.82
CA TYR A 254 4.87 25.19 2.89
C TYR A 254 5.24 24.24 4.05
N ALA A 255 4.29 23.44 4.51
CA ALA A 255 4.49 22.56 5.65
C ALA A 255 5.43 21.39 5.31
N HIS A 256 5.30 20.84 4.12
CA HIS A 256 5.98 19.62 3.69
C HIS A 256 7.51 19.73 3.71
N CYS A 257 8.08 20.73 3.05
CA CYS A 257 9.53 20.93 3.00
C CYS A 257 10.13 21.24 4.37
N LEU A 258 9.44 22.03 5.18
CA LEU A 258 9.90 22.42 6.52
C LEU A 258 9.77 21.27 7.52
N SER A 259 8.72 20.44 7.42
CA SER A 259 8.61 19.20 8.20
C SER A 259 9.73 18.22 7.84
N ASP A 260 10.05 18.08 6.55
CA ASP A 260 11.20 17.28 6.10
C ASP A 260 12.51 17.78 6.74
N TYR A 261 12.72 19.10 6.75
CA TYR A 261 13.89 19.71 7.41
C TYR A 261 13.91 19.42 8.92
N LEU A 262 12.79 19.62 9.61
CA LEU A 262 12.67 19.45 11.07
C LEU A 262 12.92 17.99 11.49
N GLU A 263 12.54 17.03 10.69
CA GLU A 263 12.77 15.59 10.93
C GLU A 263 14.14 15.10 10.45
N GLY A 264 14.95 15.96 9.83
CA GLY A 264 16.26 15.57 9.29
C GLY A 264 16.18 14.63 8.10
N ILE A 265 15.09 14.69 7.34
CA ILE A 265 14.95 13.94 6.07
C ILE A 265 16.07 14.38 5.12
N THR A 266 16.69 13.42 4.46
CA THR A 266 17.75 13.67 3.48
C THR A 266 17.24 13.58 2.05
N HIS A 267 16.38 12.58 1.80
CA HIS A 267 15.82 12.29 0.50
C HIS A 267 14.30 12.29 0.62
N SER A 268 13.70 13.36 0.09
CA SER A 268 12.26 13.57 0.04
C SER A 268 11.71 12.92 -1.23
N ILE A 269 11.35 11.63 -1.18
CA ILE A 269 10.95 10.84 -2.35
C ILE A 269 9.43 10.86 -2.50
N CYS A 270 8.92 11.30 -3.67
CA CYS A 270 7.49 11.43 -3.96
C CYS A 270 7.17 11.06 -5.42
N THR A 271 5.90 11.18 -5.82
CA THR A 271 5.48 10.88 -7.19
C THR A 271 5.70 12.06 -8.14
N LEU A 272 5.71 11.79 -9.47
CA LEU A 272 5.91 12.81 -10.51
C LEU A 272 4.91 13.96 -10.47
N GLU A 273 3.80 13.82 -9.78
CA GLU A 273 2.82 14.89 -9.57
C GLU A 273 3.43 16.13 -8.90
N PHE A 274 4.54 15.95 -8.17
CA PHE A 274 5.22 16.99 -7.40
C PHE A 274 6.45 17.60 -8.12
N VAL A 275 6.71 17.24 -9.37
CA VAL A 275 7.85 17.80 -10.15
C VAL A 275 7.77 19.31 -10.20
N ASP A 276 6.58 19.86 -10.51
CA ASP A 276 6.37 21.31 -10.60
C ASP A 276 6.38 22.00 -9.23
N HIS A 277 6.19 21.26 -8.14
CA HIS A 277 6.26 21.77 -6.76
C HIS A 277 7.69 21.89 -6.23
N ARG A 278 8.64 21.09 -6.75
CA ARG A 278 10.02 21.07 -6.26
C ARG A 278 10.72 22.44 -6.30
N PRO A 279 10.57 23.31 -7.31
CA PRO A 279 11.15 24.64 -7.26
C PRO A 279 10.67 25.49 -6.07
N LEU A 280 9.40 25.33 -5.67
CA LEU A 280 8.87 25.99 -4.48
C LEU A 280 9.43 25.37 -3.19
N TYR A 281 9.55 24.03 -3.14
CA TYR A 281 10.22 23.30 -2.04
C TYR A 281 11.63 23.83 -1.79
N ASP A 282 12.44 23.94 -2.85
CA ASP A 282 13.82 24.43 -2.76
C ASP A 282 13.86 25.93 -2.41
N TRP A 283 12.95 26.73 -2.96
CA TRP A 283 12.87 28.16 -2.66
C TRP A 283 12.53 28.41 -1.18
N LEU A 284 11.58 27.69 -0.61
CA LEU A 284 11.19 27.84 0.80
C LEU A 284 12.36 27.52 1.74
N LEU A 285 13.04 26.42 1.51
CA LEU A 285 14.22 26.04 2.31
C LEU A 285 15.37 27.03 2.15
N GLY A 286 15.63 27.50 0.94
CA GLY A 286 16.69 28.48 0.65
C GLY A 286 16.40 29.89 1.16
N SER A 287 15.13 30.23 1.42
CA SER A 287 14.70 31.54 1.92
C SER A 287 14.85 31.72 3.42
N LEU A 288 15.02 30.63 4.16
CA LEU A 288 15.17 30.61 5.61
C LEU A 288 16.63 30.35 6.00
N ASP A 289 17.03 30.89 7.15
CA ASP A 289 18.38 30.65 7.69
C ASP A 289 18.38 29.31 8.45
N LEU A 290 18.45 28.22 7.73
CA LEU A 290 18.40 26.86 8.27
C LEU A 290 19.83 26.32 8.50
N PRO A 291 20.24 26.05 9.74
CA PRO A 291 21.66 25.73 10.07
C PRO A 291 22.07 24.28 9.71
N ARG A 292 21.14 23.38 9.46
CA ARG A 292 21.44 21.98 9.12
C ARG A 292 21.43 21.75 7.61
N ALA A 293 21.94 20.59 7.17
CA ALA A 293 21.85 20.16 5.78
C ALA A 293 20.38 20.10 5.33
N LEU A 294 20.13 20.66 4.16
CA LEU A 294 18.78 20.74 3.59
C LEU A 294 18.38 19.41 2.94
N PRO A 295 17.11 18.98 3.10
CA PRO A 295 16.55 17.89 2.32
C PRO A 295 16.42 18.27 0.85
N HIS A 296 16.31 17.29 -0.03
CA HIS A 296 16.02 17.51 -1.45
C HIS A 296 14.97 16.54 -1.94
N GLN A 297 14.08 17.02 -2.84
CA GLN A 297 12.96 16.25 -3.37
C GLN A 297 13.35 15.51 -4.65
N TYR A 298 12.92 14.24 -4.74
CA TYR A 298 13.13 13.34 -5.88
C TYR A 298 11.81 12.69 -6.27
N GLU A 299 11.47 12.70 -7.56
CA GLU A 299 10.19 12.23 -8.03
C GLU A 299 10.32 10.98 -8.90
N PHE A 300 9.36 10.06 -8.74
CA PHE A 300 9.27 8.81 -9.50
C PHE A 300 7.84 8.57 -10.03
N ALA A 301 7.72 7.77 -11.09
CA ALA A 301 6.44 7.43 -11.70
C ALA A 301 5.56 6.60 -10.75
N LYS A 302 4.30 7.01 -10.60
CA LYS A 302 3.31 6.28 -9.80
C LYS A 302 3.00 4.91 -10.42
N LEU A 303 2.33 4.05 -9.65
CA LEU A 303 1.80 2.79 -10.13
C LEU A 303 0.45 3.01 -10.82
N ASN A 304 0.38 2.68 -12.11
CA ASN A 304 -0.89 2.53 -12.84
C ASN A 304 -1.08 1.04 -13.14
N LEU A 305 -2.18 0.47 -12.65
CA LEU A 305 -2.50 -0.95 -12.81
C LEU A 305 -3.81 -1.11 -13.58
N GLY A 306 -3.80 -1.94 -14.60
CA GLY A 306 -4.98 -2.22 -15.42
C GLY A 306 -6.13 -2.79 -14.60
N TYR A 307 -7.38 -2.50 -14.98
CA TYR A 307 -8.61 -2.91 -14.29
C TYR A 307 -8.67 -2.49 -12.81
N THR A 308 -7.90 -1.46 -12.45
CA THR A 308 -7.76 -1.03 -11.05
C THR A 308 -7.85 0.48 -10.96
N LEU A 309 -8.55 0.97 -9.95
CA LEU A 309 -8.69 2.38 -9.65
C LEU A 309 -7.94 2.70 -8.36
N VAL A 310 -7.00 3.65 -8.42
CA VAL A 310 -6.19 4.09 -7.26
C VAL A 310 -6.49 5.54 -6.83
N SER A 311 -7.64 6.08 -7.24
CA SER A 311 -8.10 7.42 -6.84
C SER A 311 -8.88 7.34 -5.53
N LYS A 312 -8.37 7.95 -4.45
CA LYS A 312 -9.05 7.97 -3.13
C LYS A 312 -10.50 8.46 -3.22
N ARG A 313 -10.77 9.55 -3.95
CA ARG A 313 -12.12 10.10 -4.11
C ARG A 313 -13.09 9.11 -4.74
N LYS A 314 -12.67 8.45 -5.82
CA LYS A 314 -13.50 7.46 -6.51
C LYS A 314 -13.66 6.17 -5.69
N LEU A 315 -12.63 5.76 -4.94
CA LEU A 315 -12.74 4.61 -4.01
C LEU A 315 -13.70 4.92 -2.85
N LEU A 316 -13.64 6.13 -2.28
CA LEU A 316 -14.60 6.57 -1.26
C LEU A 316 -16.03 6.55 -1.78
N GLN A 317 -16.25 6.96 -3.03
CA GLN A 317 -17.57 6.90 -3.67
C GLN A 317 -18.12 5.48 -3.70
N LEU A 318 -17.31 4.47 -4.06
CA LEU A 318 -17.73 3.07 -4.06
C LEU A 318 -18.19 2.58 -2.68
N VAL A 319 -17.52 3.04 -1.62
CA VAL A 319 -17.89 2.73 -0.23
C VAL A 319 -19.19 3.43 0.16
N GLN A 320 -19.32 4.72 -0.14
CA GLN A 320 -20.51 5.52 0.18
C GLN A 320 -21.76 5.04 -0.56
N GLU A 321 -21.63 4.67 -1.82
CA GLU A 321 -22.71 4.12 -2.65
C GLU A 321 -22.98 2.63 -2.37
N LYS A 322 -22.25 2.00 -1.43
CA LYS A 322 -22.39 0.59 -1.03
C LYS A 322 -22.21 -0.42 -2.19
N ILE A 323 -21.44 -0.04 -3.20
CA ILE A 323 -21.03 -0.95 -4.29
C ILE A 323 -20.07 -2.01 -3.76
N VAL A 324 -19.27 -1.64 -2.75
CA VAL A 324 -18.40 -2.53 -1.98
C VAL A 324 -18.81 -2.52 -0.51
N ALA A 325 -18.45 -3.59 0.23
CA ALA A 325 -18.83 -3.73 1.65
C ALA A 325 -18.12 -2.74 2.58
N GLY A 326 -16.99 -2.18 2.16
CA GLY A 326 -16.18 -1.24 2.92
C GLY A 326 -14.79 -1.10 2.30
N TRP A 327 -13.93 -0.38 3.00
CA TRP A 327 -12.54 -0.16 2.57
C TRP A 327 -11.70 -1.44 2.52
N ASP A 328 -12.08 -2.46 3.28
CA ASP A 328 -11.44 -3.77 3.33
C ASP A 328 -12.12 -4.82 2.44
N ASP A 329 -13.03 -4.42 1.54
CA ASP A 329 -13.65 -5.35 0.59
C ASP A 329 -12.54 -6.03 -0.25
N PRO A 330 -12.54 -7.38 -0.37
CA PRO A 330 -11.50 -8.12 -1.10
C PRO A 330 -11.34 -7.77 -2.58
N ARG A 331 -12.30 -7.03 -3.16
CA ARG A 331 -12.23 -6.51 -4.53
C ARG A 331 -11.52 -5.16 -4.63
N MET A 332 -11.39 -4.46 -3.50
CA MET A 332 -10.74 -3.16 -3.43
C MET A 332 -9.22 -3.28 -3.55
N PRO A 333 -8.54 -2.35 -4.22
CA PRO A 333 -7.08 -2.32 -4.31
C PRO A 333 -6.42 -1.73 -3.05
N THR A 334 -7.15 -1.57 -1.95
CA THR A 334 -6.63 -1.13 -0.66
C THR A 334 -5.75 -2.20 -0.04
N LEU A 335 -4.76 -1.81 0.75
CA LEU A 335 -3.89 -2.77 1.44
C LEU A 335 -4.69 -3.64 2.41
N SER A 336 -5.67 -3.07 3.09
CA SER A 336 -6.59 -3.80 3.96
C SER A 336 -7.45 -4.81 3.17
N GLY A 337 -7.95 -4.46 1.99
CA GLY A 337 -8.70 -5.36 1.11
C GLY A 337 -7.84 -6.50 0.57
N LEU A 338 -6.62 -6.19 0.12
CA LEU A 338 -5.66 -7.18 -0.36
C LEU A 338 -5.24 -8.14 0.76
N ARG A 339 -4.98 -7.63 1.98
CA ARG A 339 -4.69 -8.45 3.17
C ARG A 339 -5.86 -9.37 3.50
N ARG A 340 -7.11 -8.86 3.51
CA ARG A 340 -8.32 -9.65 3.76
C ARG A 340 -8.54 -10.72 2.68
N ARG A 341 -8.17 -10.45 1.43
CA ARG A 341 -8.19 -11.43 0.34
C ARG A 341 -7.15 -12.55 0.52
N GLY A 342 -6.19 -12.41 1.45
CA GLY A 342 -5.15 -13.40 1.75
C GLY A 342 -3.86 -13.20 0.93
N ILE A 343 -3.64 -12.01 0.37
CA ILE A 343 -2.41 -11.69 -0.35
C ILE A 343 -1.32 -11.37 0.67
N PRO A 344 -0.17 -12.07 0.66
CA PRO A 344 0.94 -11.78 1.56
C PRO A 344 1.59 -10.43 1.28
N ALA A 345 2.08 -9.76 2.33
CA ALA A 345 2.86 -8.52 2.19
C ALA A 345 4.09 -8.69 1.29
N SER A 346 4.77 -9.85 1.37
CA SER A 346 5.90 -10.20 0.51
C SER A 346 5.55 -10.22 -0.98
N ALA A 347 4.36 -10.72 -1.36
CA ALA A 347 3.91 -10.70 -2.75
C ALA A 347 3.76 -9.28 -3.28
N ILE A 348 3.23 -8.36 -2.46
CA ILE A 348 3.10 -6.94 -2.83
C ILE A 348 4.49 -6.31 -2.97
N ARG A 349 5.39 -6.54 -2.00
CA ARG A 349 6.77 -6.03 -2.06
C ARG A 349 7.51 -6.53 -3.30
N ASN A 350 7.45 -7.83 -3.59
CA ASN A 350 8.08 -8.44 -4.76
C ASN A 350 7.53 -7.86 -6.05
N PHE A 351 6.21 -7.67 -6.14
CA PHE A 351 5.57 -7.05 -7.29
C PHE A 351 6.09 -5.62 -7.53
N VAL A 352 6.00 -4.74 -6.52
CA VAL A 352 6.38 -3.32 -6.70
C VAL A 352 7.88 -3.15 -6.92
N THR A 353 8.71 -4.00 -6.30
CA THR A 353 10.17 -4.01 -6.54
C THR A 353 10.49 -4.47 -7.97
N GLY A 354 9.79 -5.48 -8.47
CA GLY A 354 9.98 -6.01 -9.81
C GLY A 354 9.60 -5.04 -10.94
N LEU A 355 8.72 -4.05 -10.64
CA LEU A 355 8.38 -2.99 -11.60
C LEU A 355 9.50 -1.96 -11.80
N GLY A 356 10.40 -1.86 -10.82
CA GLY A 356 11.45 -0.85 -10.82
C GLY A 356 10.94 0.58 -10.57
N VAL A 357 11.88 1.55 -10.61
CA VAL A 357 11.63 2.96 -10.37
C VAL A 357 12.03 3.76 -11.60
N THR A 358 11.07 4.43 -12.22
CA THR A 358 11.24 5.18 -13.49
C THR A 358 10.70 6.59 -13.36
N LYS A 359 11.04 7.46 -14.32
CA LYS A 359 10.48 8.80 -14.50
C LYS A 359 9.38 8.86 -15.57
N PHE A 360 8.90 7.72 -16.03
CA PHE A 360 7.86 7.63 -17.05
C PHE A 360 6.69 6.82 -16.54
N ASP A 361 5.50 7.39 -16.64
CA ASP A 361 4.27 6.68 -16.33
C ASP A 361 4.02 5.57 -17.37
N SER A 362 3.67 4.39 -16.88
CA SER A 362 3.32 3.24 -17.70
C SER A 362 2.15 2.49 -17.07
N LEU A 363 1.32 1.88 -17.90
CA LEU A 363 0.25 0.99 -17.45
C LEU A 363 0.82 -0.42 -17.26
N THR A 364 0.69 -0.98 -16.07
CA THR A 364 1.06 -2.36 -15.76
C THR A 364 -0.16 -3.25 -15.92
N GLU A 365 -0.03 -4.39 -16.58
CA GLU A 365 -1.11 -5.36 -16.67
C GLU A 365 -1.35 -6.05 -15.32
N VAL A 366 -2.61 -6.23 -14.95
CA VAL A 366 -3.00 -6.89 -13.69
C VAL A 366 -2.46 -8.32 -13.58
N ALA A 367 -2.27 -9.01 -14.71
CA ALA A 367 -1.68 -10.36 -14.76
C ALA A 367 -0.27 -10.42 -14.15
N VAL A 368 0.51 -9.33 -14.21
CA VAL A 368 1.84 -9.25 -13.59
C VAL A 368 1.71 -9.31 -12.05
N PHE A 369 0.73 -8.60 -11.49
CA PHE A 369 0.45 -8.65 -10.06
C PHE A 369 -0.08 -10.03 -9.63
N GLU A 370 -1.04 -10.59 -10.38
CA GLU A 370 -1.57 -11.94 -10.11
C GLU A 370 -0.48 -13.01 -10.16
N ASN A 371 0.48 -12.86 -11.08
CA ASN A 371 1.62 -13.79 -11.18
C ASN A 371 2.58 -13.65 -9.99
N ALA A 372 2.85 -12.43 -9.53
CA ALA A 372 3.65 -12.20 -8.33
C ALA A 372 3.02 -12.86 -7.08
N ILE A 373 1.68 -12.74 -6.92
CA ILE A 373 0.94 -13.42 -5.85
C ILE A 373 1.08 -14.94 -5.95
N ARG A 374 0.90 -15.50 -7.16
CA ARG A 374 0.99 -16.94 -7.40
C ARG A 374 2.40 -17.47 -7.11
N ASN A 375 3.42 -16.76 -7.55
CA ASN A 375 4.82 -17.14 -7.32
C ASN A 375 5.17 -17.15 -5.83
N GLU A 376 4.64 -16.21 -5.06
CA GLU A 376 4.84 -16.16 -3.61
C GLU A 376 4.08 -17.28 -2.88
N LEU A 377 2.82 -17.52 -3.26
CA LEU A 377 1.98 -18.51 -2.56
C LEU A 377 2.36 -19.96 -2.91
N ASN A 378 2.87 -20.22 -4.09
CA ASN A 378 3.20 -21.58 -4.52
C ASN A 378 4.16 -22.32 -3.57
N PRO A 379 5.29 -21.74 -3.14
CA PRO A 379 6.18 -22.39 -2.16
C PRO A 379 5.65 -22.34 -0.72
N LEU A 380 4.79 -21.39 -0.36
CA LEU A 380 4.43 -21.14 1.04
C LEU A 380 3.08 -21.73 1.46
N ALA A 381 2.10 -21.76 0.55
CA ALA A 381 0.73 -22.07 0.92
C ALA A 381 0.50 -23.58 1.10
N HIS A 382 -0.08 -23.94 2.24
CA HIS A 382 -0.57 -25.29 2.45
C HIS A 382 -1.73 -25.62 1.52
N ARG A 383 -1.69 -26.82 0.91
CA ARG A 383 -2.76 -27.32 0.04
C ARG A 383 -3.85 -27.97 0.86
N ARG A 384 -5.11 -27.64 0.54
CA ARG A 384 -6.30 -28.27 1.15
C ARG A 384 -7.18 -28.80 0.04
N LEU A 385 -7.99 -29.81 0.34
CA LEU A 385 -9.03 -30.32 -0.55
C LEU A 385 -10.33 -29.55 -0.22
N ALA A 386 -10.95 -28.98 -1.24
CA ALA A 386 -12.23 -28.31 -1.13
C ALA A 386 -13.09 -28.66 -2.37
N VAL A 387 -14.36 -28.86 -2.18
CA VAL A 387 -15.34 -29.16 -3.24
C VAL A 387 -16.38 -28.04 -3.24
N LEU A 388 -16.46 -27.31 -4.35
CA LEU A 388 -17.32 -26.13 -4.47
C LEU A 388 -18.70 -26.47 -5.04
N LYS A 389 -18.75 -27.40 -6.02
CA LYS A 389 -19.99 -27.91 -6.64
C LYS A 389 -20.09 -29.41 -6.40
N PRO A 390 -20.57 -29.84 -5.22
CA PRO A 390 -20.47 -31.23 -4.81
C PRO A 390 -21.42 -32.15 -5.61
N ILE A 391 -20.87 -33.29 -6.04
CA ILE A 391 -21.65 -34.48 -6.42
C ILE A 391 -21.25 -35.61 -5.47
N LYS A 392 -22.25 -36.33 -4.96
CA LYS A 392 -22.06 -37.43 -4.03
C LYS A 392 -21.50 -38.66 -4.75
N LEU A 393 -20.48 -39.27 -4.19
CA LEU A 393 -19.89 -40.52 -4.64
C LEU A 393 -19.91 -41.52 -3.50
N VAL A 394 -20.37 -42.72 -3.76
CA VAL A 394 -20.48 -43.83 -2.79
C VAL A 394 -19.55 -44.96 -3.20
N LEU A 395 -18.61 -45.27 -2.29
CA LEU A 395 -17.70 -46.41 -2.43
C LEU A 395 -18.37 -47.67 -1.88
N THR A 396 -18.92 -48.49 -2.79
CA THR A 396 -19.84 -49.60 -2.45
C THR A 396 -19.18 -50.71 -1.65
N ASN A 397 -17.86 -50.86 -1.76
CA ASN A 397 -17.07 -51.87 -1.08
C ASN A 397 -16.41 -51.38 0.21
N ILE A 398 -16.75 -50.18 0.70
CA ILE A 398 -16.39 -49.70 2.04
C ILE A 398 -17.62 -49.79 2.92
N ALA A 399 -17.46 -50.33 4.13
CA ALA A 399 -18.58 -50.49 5.06
C ALA A 399 -19.09 -49.15 5.60
N ALA A 400 -20.37 -49.05 5.95
CA ALA A 400 -20.91 -47.86 6.60
C ALA A 400 -20.20 -47.63 7.95
N GLY A 401 -19.72 -46.40 8.21
CA GLY A 401 -18.97 -46.05 9.40
C GLY A 401 -17.47 -46.42 9.38
N GLU A 402 -17.01 -47.14 8.36
CA GLU A 402 -15.59 -47.41 8.17
C GLU A 402 -14.85 -46.16 7.69
N SER A 403 -13.66 -45.94 8.24
CA SER A 403 -12.76 -44.86 7.88
C SER A 403 -11.38 -45.41 7.58
N ILE A 404 -10.90 -45.18 6.38
CA ILE A 404 -9.61 -45.62 5.88
C ILE A 404 -8.61 -44.46 5.96
N ALA A 405 -7.57 -44.63 6.77
CA ALA A 405 -6.54 -43.61 6.93
C ALA A 405 -5.75 -43.40 5.63
N CYS A 406 -5.60 -42.13 5.25
CA CYS A 406 -4.76 -41.66 4.17
C CYS A 406 -3.92 -40.48 4.64
N GLU A 407 -2.88 -40.12 3.91
CA GLU A 407 -2.04 -38.95 4.20
C GLU A 407 -1.99 -38.01 3.01
N GLY A 408 -2.26 -36.74 3.26
CA GLY A 408 -2.14 -35.68 2.25
C GLY A 408 -0.96 -34.78 2.51
N THR A 409 -0.14 -34.54 1.48
CA THR A 409 0.97 -33.60 1.55
C THR A 409 0.47 -32.16 1.73
N ASN A 410 1.02 -31.41 2.70
CA ASN A 410 0.64 -30.03 2.94
C ASN A 410 1.14 -29.10 1.84
N ASN A 411 2.42 -29.16 1.50
CA ASN A 411 2.97 -28.47 0.32
C ASN A 411 3.95 -29.38 -0.42
N PRO A 412 3.65 -29.82 -1.66
CA PRO A 412 4.54 -30.69 -2.42
C PRO A 412 5.79 -29.99 -2.96
N GLN A 413 5.90 -28.67 -2.80
CA GLN A 413 7.08 -27.89 -3.21
C GLN A 413 8.07 -27.66 -2.07
N ASP A 414 7.71 -28.04 -0.83
CA ASP A 414 8.66 -28.03 0.28
C ASP A 414 9.77 -29.05 0.06
N GLU A 415 11.00 -28.70 0.43
CA GLU A 415 12.13 -29.65 0.44
C GLU A 415 11.90 -30.78 1.45
N THR A 416 11.23 -30.49 2.56
CA THR A 416 10.82 -31.43 3.59
C THR A 416 9.30 -31.37 3.81
N PRO A 417 8.51 -31.97 2.90
CA PRO A 417 7.06 -31.78 2.93
C PRO A 417 6.46 -32.44 4.18
N THR A 418 5.65 -31.66 4.91
CA THR A 418 4.82 -32.17 5.99
C THR A 418 3.54 -32.79 5.45
N THR A 419 2.98 -33.76 6.19
CA THR A 419 1.71 -34.42 5.85
C THR A 419 0.62 -34.08 6.85
N ARG A 420 -0.62 -34.39 6.49
CA ARG A 420 -1.78 -34.33 7.35
C ARG A 420 -2.64 -35.58 7.17
N PRO A 421 -3.34 -36.02 8.22
CA PRO A 421 -4.26 -37.15 8.11
C PRO A 421 -5.46 -36.77 7.22
N LEU A 422 -5.90 -37.70 6.43
CA LEU A 422 -7.14 -37.71 5.65
C LEU A 422 -7.88 -39.01 5.94
N ALA A 423 -9.19 -38.99 5.90
CA ALA A 423 -10.02 -40.17 6.09
C ALA A 423 -10.88 -40.44 4.87
N LEU A 424 -10.61 -41.53 4.17
CA LEU A 424 -11.49 -42.00 3.11
C LEU A 424 -12.64 -42.80 3.72
N THR A 425 -13.87 -42.32 3.51
CA THR A 425 -15.10 -42.93 4.03
C THR A 425 -15.93 -43.47 2.86
N ARG A 426 -16.97 -44.24 3.19
CA ARG A 426 -17.91 -44.80 2.19
C ARG A 426 -18.51 -43.71 1.30
N GLU A 427 -18.89 -42.58 1.86
CA GLU A 427 -19.43 -41.44 1.15
C GLU A 427 -18.41 -40.32 1.08
N VAL A 428 -18.18 -39.81 -0.12
CA VAL A 428 -17.31 -38.64 -0.38
C VAL A 428 -18.01 -37.70 -1.36
N TYR A 429 -17.57 -36.45 -1.40
CA TYR A 429 -17.95 -35.49 -2.42
C TYR A 429 -16.78 -35.22 -3.37
N ILE A 430 -17.10 -35.11 -4.65
CA ILE A 430 -16.18 -34.67 -5.72
C ILE A 430 -16.76 -33.44 -6.42
N GLU A 431 -15.98 -32.73 -7.19
CA GLU A 431 -16.51 -31.66 -8.05
C GLU A 431 -17.41 -32.24 -9.16
N SER A 432 -18.54 -31.60 -9.43
CA SER A 432 -19.40 -31.97 -10.52
C SER A 432 -18.69 -31.93 -11.88
N ASP A 433 -17.74 -31.01 -12.06
CA ASP A 433 -16.94 -30.87 -13.27
C ASP A 433 -15.90 -31.99 -13.43
N ASP A 434 -15.63 -32.79 -12.38
CA ASP A 434 -14.80 -34.00 -12.44
C ASP A 434 -15.55 -35.25 -12.93
N PHE A 435 -16.81 -35.12 -13.26
CA PHE A 435 -17.63 -36.18 -13.85
C PHE A 435 -18.29 -35.75 -15.17
N ALA A 436 -18.33 -36.63 -16.15
CA ALA A 436 -19.14 -36.45 -17.37
C ALA A 436 -19.76 -37.76 -17.80
N GLU A 437 -21.11 -37.79 -17.96
CA GLU A 437 -21.83 -38.96 -18.46
C GLU A 437 -21.53 -39.19 -19.95
N VAL A 438 -21.47 -38.10 -20.73
CA VAL A 438 -21.03 -38.11 -22.13
C VAL A 438 -19.75 -37.28 -22.24
N PRO A 439 -18.56 -37.88 -22.07
CA PRO A 439 -17.31 -37.15 -21.99
C PRO A 439 -16.88 -36.57 -23.35
N PRO A 440 -16.35 -35.33 -23.39
CA PRO A 440 -15.76 -34.80 -24.61
C PRO A 440 -14.43 -35.53 -24.96
N PRO A 441 -13.91 -35.36 -26.17
CA PRO A 441 -12.61 -35.93 -26.55
C PRO A 441 -11.50 -35.52 -25.57
N LYS A 442 -10.60 -36.47 -25.22
CA LYS A 442 -9.50 -36.27 -24.28
C LYS A 442 -9.92 -35.93 -22.83
N TYR A 443 -11.12 -36.33 -22.40
CA TYR A 443 -11.57 -36.21 -21.03
C TYR A 443 -10.91 -37.31 -20.15
N PHE A 444 -10.10 -36.92 -19.19
CA PHE A 444 -9.35 -37.83 -18.33
C PHE A 444 -9.85 -37.82 -16.88
N ARG A 445 -11.11 -37.46 -16.66
CA ARG A 445 -11.78 -37.51 -15.36
C ARG A 445 -12.78 -38.65 -15.29
N LEU A 446 -13.63 -38.69 -14.27
CA LEU A 446 -14.57 -39.79 -14.05
C LEU A 446 -15.65 -39.82 -15.15
N LYS A 447 -15.90 -41.00 -15.66
CA LYS A 447 -16.91 -41.28 -16.70
C LYS A 447 -17.47 -42.69 -16.54
N PRO A 448 -18.60 -43.05 -17.18
CA PRO A 448 -19.16 -44.40 -17.09
C PRO A 448 -18.12 -45.50 -17.38
N GLY A 449 -17.98 -46.45 -16.43
CA GLY A 449 -17.02 -47.53 -16.50
C GLY A 449 -15.54 -47.12 -16.43
N GLY A 450 -15.25 -45.82 -16.24
CA GLY A 450 -13.89 -45.28 -16.18
C GLY A 450 -13.25 -45.39 -14.79
N GLU A 451 -11.91 -45.36 -14.78
CA GLU A 451 -11.10 -45.33 -13.56
C GLU A 451 -10.42 -43.99 -13.39
N VAL A 452 -10.39 -43.49 -12.15
CA VAL A 452 -9.62 -42.30 -11.74
C VAL A 452 -9.01 -42.54 -10.36
N ARG A 453 -7.95 -41.80 -10.03
CA ARG A 453 -7.38 -41.79 -8.67
C ARG A 453 -8.03 -40.69 -7.85
N LEU A 454 -8.54 -41.02 -6.71
CA LEU A 454 -8.81 -40.06 -5.63
C LEU A 454 -7.48 -39.60 -5.05
N LYS A 455 -7.19 -38.30 -5.11
CA LYS A 455 -5.90 -37.72 -4.72
C LYS A 455 -5.55 -38.11 -3.27
N TYR A 456 -4.34 -38.62 -3.06
CA TYR A 456 -3.86 -39.15 -1.78
C TYR A 456 -4.56 -40.42 -1.26
N ALA A 457 -5.46 -41.03 -2.02
CA ALA A 457 -6.20 -42.23 -1.63
C ALA A 457 -5.95 -43.37 -2.64
N CYS A 458 -6.99 -43.89 -3.27
CA CYS A 458 -6.94 -45.06 -4.12
C CYS A 458 -7.51 -44.79 -5.51
N ILE A 459 -7.40 -45.75 -6.42
CA ILE A 459 -8.10 -45.76 -7.70
C ILE A 459 -9.53 -46.21 -7.44
N ILE A 460 -10.47 -45.55 -8.09
CA ILE A 460 -11.89 -45.92 -8.10
C ILE A 460 -12.38 -46.17 -9.53
N LYS A 461 -13.36 -47.02 -9.66
CA LYS A 461 -14.07 -47.31 -10.92
C LYS A 461 -15.53 -46.97 -10.75
N LEU A 462 -16.11 -46.24 -11.73
CA LEU A 462 -17.53 -45.94 -11.73
C LEU A 462 -18.33 -47.15 -12.26
N ASP A 463 -19.23 -47.66 -11.45
CA ASP A 463 -20.06 -48.82 -11.75
C ASP A 463 -21.51 -48.42 -12.11
N GLU A 464 -22.07 -47.44 -11.39
CA GLU A 464 -23.49 -47.06 -11.57
C GLU A 464 -23.70 -45.55 -11.36
N ILE A 465 -24.59 -44.97 -12.14
CA ILE A 465 -25.07 -43.59 -12.02
C ILE A 465 -26.50 -43.61 -11.50
N VAL A 466 -26.75 -43.09 -10.34
CA VAL A 466 -28.09 -42.99 -9.75
C VAL A 466 -28.69 -41.62 -10.08
N LYS A 467 -29.92 -41.64 -10.60
CA LYS A 467 -30.65 -40.42 -10.95
C LYS A 467 -31.99 -40.37 -10.23
N ASP A 468 -32.48 -39.18 -9.97
CA ASP A 468 -33.84 -38.97 -9.47
C ASP A 468 -34.89 -39.08 -10.59
N ALA A 469 -36.18 -38.89 -10.22
CA ALA A 469 -37.31 -38.95 -11.17
C ALA A 469 -37.26 -37.83 -12.24
N ALA A 470 -36.51 -36.76 -12.02
CA ALA A 470 -36.28 -35.66 -12.97
C ALA A 470 -35.08 -35.92 -13.89
N GLY A 471 -34.35 -37.04 -13.70
CA GLY A 471 -33.14 -37.37 -14.45
C GLY A 471 -31.86 -36.69 -13.94
N LEU A 472 -31.92 -35.99 -12.82
CA LEU A 472 -30.74 -35.36 -12.20
C LEU A 472 -29.93 -36.42 -11.45
N ILE A 473 -28.61 -36.34 -11.59
CA ILE A 473 -27.68 -37.24 -10.91
C ILE A 473 -27.66 -36.93 -9.44
N THR A 474 -28.00 -37.91 -8.62
CA THR A 474 -28.01 -37.81 -7.15
C THR A 474 -26.80 -38.47 -6.49
N GLU A 475 -26.27 -39.52 -7.15
CA GLU A 475 -25.18 -40.32 -6.58
C GLU A 475 -24.39 -41.04 -7.68
N LEU A 476 -23.09 -41.15 -7.51
CA LEU A 476 -22.19 -42.00 -8.32
C LEU A 476 -21.72 -43.16 -7.48
N ARG A 477 -22.04 -44.41 -7.90
CA ARG A 477 -21.58 -45.60 -7.19
C ARG A 477 -20.30 -46.13 -7.80
N CYS A 478 -19.29 -46.28 -6.99
CA CYS A 478 -17.96 -46.69 -7.42
C CYS A 478 -17.44 -47.83 -6.56
N THR A 479 -16.56 -48.65 -7.14
CA THR A 479 -15.73 -49.61 -6.42
C THR A 479 -14.33 -49.00 -6.19
N ALA A 480 -13.83 -49.07 -4.97
CA ALA A 480 -12.51 -48.60 -4.58
C ALA A 480 -11.47 -49.75 -4.65
N ASP A 481 -10.40 -49.57 -5.43
CA ASP A 481 -9.27 -50.52 -5.43
C ASP A 481 -8.29 -50.11 -4.32
N LEU A 482 -8.53 -50.64 -3.10
CA LEU A 482 -7.78 -50.30 -1.90
C LEU A 482 -6.31 -50.78 -1.97
N THR A 483 -5.99 -51.70 -2.89
CA THR A 483 -4.59 -52.17 -3.11
C THR A 483 -3.73 -51.13 -3.79
N THR A 484 -4.33 -50.06 -4.36
CA THR A 484 -3.65 -48.95 -5.03
C THR A 484 -3.33 -47.76 -4.14
N ARG A 485 -3.59 -47.85 -2.83
CA ARG A 485 -3.21 -46.83 -1.84
C ARG A 485 -1.69 -46.77 -1.67
N SER A 486 -1.21 -45.64 -1.16
CA SER A 486 0.21 -45.49 -0.80
C SER A 486 0.64 -46.59 0.17
N GLY A 487 1.79 -47.23 -0.07
CA GLY A 487 2.31 -48.32 0.73
C GLY A 487 1.64 -49.69 0.51
N GLN A 488 0.70 -49.81 -0.44
CA GLN A 488 0.06 -51.09 -0.81
C GLN A 488 0.66 -51.67 -2.09
N PRO A 489 0.44 -52.98 -2.37
CA PRO A 489 1.14 -53.70 -3.46
C PRO A 489 0.99 -53.09 -4.86
N ASN A 490 -0.15 -52.46 -5.15
CA ASN A 490 -0.44 -51.86 -6.45
C ASN A 490 -0.42 -50.31 -6.42
N SER A 491 0.30 -49.73 -5.48
CA SER A 491 0.36 -48.26 -5.30
C SER A 491 0.93 -47.51 -6.52
N ASP A 492 1.72 -48.19 -7.35
CA ASP A 492 2.32 -47.68 -8.59
C ASP A 492 1.41 -47.77 -9.82
N LYS A 493 0.22 -48.42 -9.70
CA LYS A 493 -0.76 -48.47 -10.79
C LYS A 493 -1.09 -47.08 -11.28
N LYS A 494 -0.89 -46.80 -12.55
CA LYS A 494 -1.13 -45.50 -13.17
C LYS A 494 -2.51 -45.42 -13.81
N VAL A 495 -3.22 -44.34 -13.58
CA VAL A 495 -4.41 -43.94 -14.30
C VAL A 495 -4.22 -42.51 -14.85
N LYS A 496 -4.93 -42.18 -15.93
CA LYS A 496 -4.75 -40.87 -16.59
C LYS A 496 -5.30 -39.70 -15.79
N GLY A 497 -6.31 -39.93 -14.93
CA GLY A 497 -6.98 -38.90 -14.16
C GLY A 497 -6.75 -39.01 -12.66
N THR A 498 -6.49 -37.88 -12.01
CA THR A 498 -6.52 -37.74 -10.55
C THR A 498 -7.49 -36.60 -10.22
N ILE A 499 -8.48 -36.86 -9.36
CA ILE A 499 -9.46 -35.91 -8.91
C ILE A 499 -9.33 -35.69 -7.41
N HIS A 500 -9.72 -34.52 -6.90
CA HIS A 500 -9.77 -34.29 -5.47
C HIS A 500 -11.17 -34.63 -4.91
N TRP A 501 -11.26 -34.72 -3.59
CA TRP A 501 -12.44 -35.20 -2.90
C TRP A 501 -12.41 -34.73 -1.44
N VAL A 502 -13.58 -34.77 -0.79
CA VAL A 502 -13.70 -34.59 0.67
C VAL A 502 -14.62 -35.69 1.24
N SER A 503 -14.30 -36.15 2.46
CA SER A 503 -15.15 -37.11 3.17
C SER A 503 -16.48 -36.46 3.54
N ALA A 504 -17.60 -37.10 3.27
CA ALA A 504 -18.92 -36.57 3.62
C ALA A 504 -19.13 -36.42 5.15
N SER A 505 -18.49 -37.25 5.95
CA SER A 505 -18.63 -37.25 7.42
C SER A 505 -17.58 -36.40 8.16
N GLN A 506 -16.47 -36.00 7.49
CA GLN A 506 -15.37 -35.26 8.11
C GLN A 506 -15.10 -33.91 7.47
N ALA A 507 -15.72 -33.61 6.35
CA ALA A 507 -15.68 -32.28 5.77
C ALA A 507 -16.45 -31.29 6.64
N ILE A 508 -16.01 -30.04 6.59
CA ILE A 508 -16.72 -28.91 7.21
C ILE A 508 -17.34 -28.06 6.12
N ASP A 509 -18.56 -27.60 6.39
CA ASP A 509 -19.19 -26.63 5.50
C ASP A 509 -18.48 -25.29 5.60
N ALA A 510 -18.25 -24.67 4.44
CA ALA A 510 -17.58 -23.38 4.36
C ALA A 510 -18.32 -22.46 3.39
N GLU A 511 -18.49 -21.20 3.77
CA GLU A 511 -18.94 -20.17 2.83
C GLU A 511 -17.80 -19.87 1.84
N VAL A 512 -18.08 -19.98 0.55
CA VAL A 512 -17.13 -19.66 -0.50
C VAL A 512 -17.60 -18.43 -1.26
N ARG A 513 -16.83 -17.36 -1.20
CA ARG A 513 -17.09 -16.11 -1.94
C ARG A 513 -16.18 -16.05 -3.15
N LEU A 514 -16.76 -16.15 -4.34
CA LEU A 514 -16.05 -16.03 -5.60
C LEU A 514 -16.04 -14.56 -6.04
N TYR A 515 -14.89 -13.91 -5.97
CA TYR A 515 -14.73 -12.53 -6.41
C TYR A 515 -14.15 -12.48 -7.82
N ASP A 516 -14.75 -11.65 -8.67
CA ASP A 516 -14.18 -11.22 -9.94
C ASP A 516 -13.57 -9.82 -9.79
N ARG A 517 -13.06 -9.27 -10.87
CA ARG A 517 -12.55 -7.90 -10.92
C ARG A 517 -13.66 -6.90 -10.63
N LEU A 518 -13.31 -5.82 -9.90
CA LEU A 518 -14.27 -4.76 -9.58
C LEU A 518 -14.65 -3.94 -10.81
N PHE A 519 -13.74 -3.81 -11.79
CA PHE A 519 -13.96 -3.06 -13.03
C PHE A 519 -13.82 -3.95 -14.26
N THR A 520 -14.65 -3.69 -15.25
CA THR A 520 -14.72 -4.46 -16.52
C THR A 520 -13.85 -3.86 -17.62
N VAL A 521 -13.35 -2.63 -17.43
CA VAL A 521 -12.52 -1.92 -18.41
C VAL A 521 -11.06 -1.80 -17.94
N PRO A 522 -10.09 -1.79 -18.87
CA PRO A 522 -8.68 -1.72 -18.50
C PRO A 522 -8.30 -0.45 -17.73
N GLU A 523 -8.90 0.69 -18.06
CA GLU A 523 -8.61 1.99 -17.47
C GLU A 523 -9.89 2.65 -16.91
N PRO A 524 -10.37 2.20 -15.72
CA PRO A 524 -11.64 2.67 -15.17
C PRO A 524 -11.61 4.14 -14.70
N GLY A 525 -10.46 4.78 -14.75
CA GLY A 525 -10.28 6.18 -14.38
C GLY A 525 -10.19 7.16 -15.55
N ALA A 526 -10.14 6.67 -16.78
CA ALA A 526 -9.91 7.47 -17.99
C ALA A 526 -11.14 8.22 -18.50
N SER A 527 -12.34 8.00 -17.93
CA SER A 527 -13.61 8.67 -18.30
C SER A 527 -14.02 9.70 -17.25
#